data_74aa70aba13421d2941e0af545f6d02e
#
_entry.id   74aa70aba13421d2941e0af545f6d02e
#
_cell.length_a   1.000
_cell.length_b   1.000
_cell.length_c   1.000
_cell.angle_alpha   90.00
_cell.angle_beta   90.00
_cell.angle_gamma   90.00
#
_symmetry.space_group_name_H-M   'P 1'
#
loop_
_entity.id
_entity.type
_entity.pdbx_description
1 polymer ?
#
loop_
_entity_poly.entity_id
_entity_poly.type
_entity_poly.pdbx_seq_one_letter_code
_entity_poly.pdbx_strand_id
1 'polypeptide(L)'
;MFKLLKTFIAVYEQESFTKAADLLFLTQPTISGHIKKLEAELDTLLFIRTSNKAVYPCQAAQIFYPKAIELLANWEQEKRSLQNEESYHQRLHLAASLTIGTEVLPKILAKIAQDYPQLQVTLTICNSDEVAALMENSQCDLGFVEKTIFSHHLKSRLLCQDRLIKITTAPDLNHWIIREQGSGLLFATQNYFDTNRIVPEHILTVNNNDAIIHLLHLNMGNALLSERYIHRLTIPFTYLPDNYTRHFSLIHRPRQLEDPYYAKLIDQLTTYVQEDTPTP
;
A
#
# COMPACT_ATOMS: atom_id res chain seq x y z
N MET A 1 6.49 -5.49 26.14
CA MET A 1 5.63 -5.89 25.03
C MET A 1 6.22 -7.04 24.19
N PHE A 2 7.34 -6.93 23.50
CA PHE A 2 7.85 -7.98 22.59
C PHE A 2 8.12 -9.35 23.25
N LYS A 3 8.55 -9.40 24.52
CA LYS A 3 8.66 -10.66 25.28
C LYS A 3 7.30 -11.33 25.47
N LEU A 4 6.23 -10.54 25.66
CA LEU A 4 4.87 -11.06 25.81
C LEU A 4 4.37 -11.63 24.50
N LEU A 5 4.64 -10.96 23.36
CA LEU A 5 4.28 -11.45 22.03
C LEU A 5 5.00 -12.78 21.69
N LYS A 6 6.32 -12.87 21.96
CA LYS A 6 7.07 -14.14 21.77
C LYS A 6 6.46 -15.28 22.61
N THR A 7 6.09 -14.98 23.85
CA THR A 7 5.44 -15.96 24.73
C THR A 7 4.06 -16.37 24.20
N PHE A 8 3.26 -15.41 23.74
CA PHE A 8 1.94 -15.66 23.16
C PHE A 8 2.03 -16.59 21.93
N ILE A 9 2.92 -16.29 20.98
CA ILE A 9 3.13 -17.11 19.79
C ILE A 9 3.54 -18.53 20.18
N ALA A 10 4.51 -18.68 21.08
CA ALA A 10 4.95 -20.00 21.54
C ALA A 10 3.82 -20.80 22.20
N VAL A 11 2.97 -20.17 23.03
CA VAL A 11 1.82 -20.86 23.65
C VAL A 11 0.77 -21.22 22.61
N TYR A 12 0.53 -20.35 21.63
CA TYR A 12 -0.43 -20.60 20.54
C TYR A 12 0.00 -21.81 19.69
N GLU A 13 1.26 -21.88 19.28
CA GLU A 13 1.81 -22.96 18.43
C GLU A 13 1.96 -24.28 19.17
N GLN A 14 2.32 -24.23 20.45
CA GLN A 14 2.54 -25.44 21.26
C GLN A 14 1.26 -25.96 21.93
N GLU A 15 0.19 -25.19 21.97
CA GLU A 15 -1.06 -25.46 22.71
C GLU A 15 -0.82 -25.91 24.15
N SER A 16 0.31 -25.45 24.73
CA SER A 16 0.81 -25.88 26.05
C SER A 16 1.72 -24.84 26.68
N PHE A 17 1.37 -24.41 27.89
CA PHE A 17 2.23 -23.53 28.67
C PHE A 17 3.58 -24.18 29.07
N THR A 18 3.59 -25.49 29.30
CA THR A 18 4.81 -26.21 29.66
C THR A 18 5.74 -26.33 28.46
N LYS A 19 5.25 -26.79 27.32
CA LYS A 19 6.07 -26.89 26.11
C LYS A 19 6.58 -25.52 25.66
N ALA A 20 5.75 -24.46 25.75
CA ALA A 20 6.18 -23.10 25.48
C ALA A 20 7.26 -22.61 26.44
N ALA A 21 7.20 -23.03 27.73
CA ALA A 21 8.24 -22.73 28.71
C ALA A 21 9.56 -23.39 28.34
N ASP A 22 9.53 -24.66 27.99
CA ASP A 22 10.72 -25.41 27.55
C ASP A 22 11.32 -24.79 26.27
N LEU A 23 10.48 -24.44 25.28
CA LEU A 23 10.89 -23.80 24.00
C LEU A 23 11.59 -22.46 24.24
N LEU A 24 11.08 -21.66 25.17
CA LEU A 24 11.61 -20.33 25.46
C LEU A 24 12.66 -20.28 26.58
N PHE A 25 13.04 -21.42 27.12
CA PHE A 25 13.96 -21.53 28.27
C PHE A 25 13.49 -20.70 29.47
N LEU A 26 12.17 -20.73 29.75
CA LEU A 26 11.52 -20.03 30.86
C LEU A 26 10.79 -21.02 31.77
N THR A 27 10.36 -20.54 32.93
CA THR A 27 9.50 -21.34 33.81
C THR A 27 8.03 -21.20 33.41
N GLN A 28 7.24 -22.26 33.61
CA GLN A 28 5.79 -22.23 33.31
C GLN A 28 5.05 -21.10 34.07
N PRO A 29 5.35 -20.77 35.34
CA PRO A 29 4.77 -19.59 36.00
C PRO A 29 5.10 -18.28 35.28
N THR A 30 6.31 -18.13 34.72
CA THR A 30 6.71 -16.94 33.93
C THR A 30 5.87 -16.82 32.66
N ILE A 31 5.73 -17.93 31.92
CA ILE A 31 4.87 -17.98 30.73
C ILE A 31 3.43 -17.60 31.08
N SER A 32 2.87 -18.17 32.15
CA SER A 32 1.52 -17.85 32.61
C SER A 32 1.37 -16.38 33.02
N GLY A 33 2.39 -15.79 33.64
CA GLY A 33 2.42 -14.38 34.00
C GLY A 33 2.47 -13.47 32.78
N HIS A 34 3.26 -13.83 31.75
CA HIS A 34 3.34 -13.09 30.50
C HIS A 34 2.00 -13.08 29.76
N ILE A 35 1.32 -14.24 29.67
CA ILE A 35 0.00 -14.31 29.01
C ILE A 35 -1.03 -13.48 29.77
N LYS A 36 -1.11 -13.60 31.11
CA LYS A 36 -2.02 -12.77 31.91
C LYS A 36 -1.77 -11.27 31.71
N LYS A 37 -0.50 -10.87 31.63
CA LYS A 37 -0.15 -9.46 31.39
C LYS A 37 -0.57 -9.00 29.98
N LEU A 38 -0.38 -9.84 28.97
CA LEU A 38 -0.82 -9.53 27.61
C LEU A 38 -2.34 -9.46 27.52
N GLU A 39 -3.06 -10.39 28.14
CA GLU A 39 -4.53 -10.39 28.21
C GLU A 39 -5.05 -9.13 28.92
N ALA A 40 -4.37 -8.67 29.96
CA ALA A 40 -4.71 -7.43 30.65
C ALA A 40 -4.42 -6.18 29.79
N GLU A 41 -3.31 -6.16 29.02
CA GLU A 41 -2.99 -5.06 28.09
C GLU A 41 -3.99 -4.99 26.93
N LEU A 42 -4.54 -6.12 26.49
CA LEU A 42 -5.52 -6.22 25.40
C LEU A 42 -6.98 -6.17 25.87
N ASP A 43 -7.20 -6.13 27.16
CA ASP A 43 -8.52 -6.24 27.81
C ASP A 43 -9.37 -7.41 27.26
N THR A 44 -8.69 -8.55 27.01
CA THR A 44 -9.33 -9.70 26.37
C THR A 44 -8.62 -11.01 26.74
N LEU A 45 -9.39 -12.11 26.87
CA LEU A 45 -8.82 -13.43 27.06
C LEU A 45 -8.30 -13.99 25.71
N LEU A 46 -7.10 -14.56 25.75
CA LEU A 46 -6.49 -15.19 24.57
C LEU A 46 -6.59 -16.72 24.64
N PHE A 47 -6.58 -17.31 25.85
CA PHE A 47 -6.58 -18.75 26.03
C PHE A 47 -7.60 -19.22 27.04
N ILE A 48 -8.29 -20.32 26.73
CA ILE A 48 -9.13 -21.07 27.66
C ILE A 48 -8.30 -22.23 28.22
N ARG A 49 -8.29 -22.39 29.55
CA ARG A 49 -7.65 -23.50 30.25
C ARG A 49 -8.70 -24.51 30.68
N THR A 50 -8.50 -25.76 30.31
CA THR A 50 -9.36 -26.85 30.78
C THR A 50 -8.74 -27.59 31.95
N SER A 51 -9.55 -28.36 32.67
CA SER A 51 -9.12 -29.19 33.81
C SER A 51 -8.00 -30.19 33.47
N ASN A 52 -7.88 -30.57 32.19
CA ASN A 52 -6.85 -31.51 31.69
C ASN A 52 -5.54 -30.83 31.27
N LYS A 53 -5.26 -29.59 31.74
CA LYS A 53 -4.09 -28.78 31.34
C LYS A 53 -3.97 -28.46 29.85
N ALA A 54 -4.96 -28.82 29.06
CA ALA A 54 -5.03 -28.41 27.65
C ALA A 54 -5.34 -26.91 27.54
N VAL A 55 -4.70 -26.25 26.57
CA VAL A 55 -4.80 -24.82 26.33
C VAL A 55 -5.37 -24.64 24.93
N TYR A 56 -6.52 -23.97 24.82
CA TYR A 56 -7.17 -23.71 23.55
C TYR A 56 -7.18 -22.20 23.27
N PRO A 57 -6.74 -21.78 22.08
CA PRO A 57 -6.81 -20.38 21.68
C PRO A 57 -8.27 -19.95 21.49
N CYS A 58 -8.64 -18.79 22.07
CA CYS A 58 -9.92 -18.14 21.82
C CYS A 58 -9.94 -17.52 20.42
N GLN A 59 -11.13 -17.11 19.95
CA GLN A 59 -11.26 -16.40 18.68
C GLN A 59 -10.37 -15.15 18.61
N ALA A 60 -10.25 -14.41 19.72
CA ALA A 60 -9.35 -13.26 19.82
C ALA A 60 -7.88 -13.64 19.58
N ALA A 61 -7.42 -14.78 20.09
CA ALA A 61 -6.07 -15.28 19.86
C ALA A 61 -5.85 -15.66 18.40
N GLN A 62 -6.85 -16.27 17.73
CA GLN A 62 -6.77 -16.63 16.33
C GLN A 62 -6.64 -15.38 15.42
N ILE A 63 -7.38 -14.32 15.74
CA ILE A 63 -7.31 -13.03 15.02
C ILE A 63 -5.97 -12.31 15.30
N PHE A 64 -5.48 -12.39 16.54
CA PHE A 64 -4.29 -11.68 16.97
C PHE A 64 -2.98 -12.38 16.53
N TYR A 65 -2.98 -13.70 16.38
CA TYR A 65 -1.78 -14.48 16.07
C TYR A 65 -1.02 -14.02 14.83
N PRO A 66 -1.64 -13.84 13.63
CA PRO A 66 -0.93 -13.35 12.46
C PRO A 66 -0.38 -11.93 12.67
N LYS A 67 -1.10 -11.07 13.38
CA LYS A 67 -0.65 -9.70 13.69
C LYS A 67 0.53 -9.69 14.68
N ALA A 68 0.54 -10.60 15.64
CA ALA A 68 1.65 -10.74 16.59
C ALA A 68 2.94 -11.19 15.91
N ILE A 69 2.85 -12.08 14.92
CA ILE A 69 3.98 -12.50 14.08
C ILE A 69 4.51 -11.29 13.28
N GLU A 70 3.64 -10.56 12.62
CA GLU A 70 3.99 -9.39 11.84
C GLU A 70 4.69 -8.31 12.69
N LEU A 71 4.15 -8.01 13.87
CA LEU A 71 4.75 -7.07 14.82
C LEU A 71 6.15 -7.49 15.27
N LEU A 72 6.37 -8.79 15.53
CA LEU A 72 7.70 -9.30 15.89
C LEU A 72 8.66 -9.27 14.70
N ALA A 73 8.22 -9.63 13.52
CA ALA A 73 9.03 -9.60 12.31
C ALA A 73 9.51 -8.17 12.03
N ASN A 74 8.61 -7.19 12.09
CA ASN A 74 8.91 -5.77 11.92
C ASN A 74 9.91 -5.27 12.98
N TRP A 75 9.71 -5.64 14.25
CA TRP A 75 10.65 -5.30 15.32
C TRP A 75 12.06 -5.87 15.11
N GLU A 76 12.18 -7.14 14.76
CA GLU A 76 13.49 -7.76 14.51
C GLU A 76 14.14 -7.21 13.24
N GLN A 77 13.35 -6.76 12.28
CA GLN A 77 13.85 -6.06 11.08
C GLN A 77 14.43 -4.70 11.46
N GLU A 78 13.68 -3.88 12.20
CA GLU A 78 14.14 -2.57 12.67
C GLU A 78 15.38 -2.69 13.56
N LYS A 79 15.40 -3.69 14.44
CA LYS A 79 16.58 -3.94 15.28
C LYS A 79 17.82 -4.31 14.46
N ARG A 80 17.68 -5.07 13.39
CA ARG A 80 18.79 -5.40 12.48
C ARG A 80 19.26 -4.18 11.69
N SER A 81 18.34 -3.32 11.25
CA SER A 81 18.67 -2.10 10.53
C SER A 81 19.51 -1.13 11.38
N LEU A 82 19.20 -1.03 12.68
CA LEU A 82 19.96 -0.22 13.63
C LEU A 82 21.38 -0.76 13.94
N GLN A 83 21.62 -2.04 13.71
CA GLN A 83 22.94 -2.67 13.96
C GLN A 83 23.91 -2.57 12.77
N ASN A 84 23.40 -2.24 11.59
CA ASN A 84 24.17 -2.07 10.34
C ASN A 84 23.76 -0.75 9.67
N GLU A 85 24.48 0.34 9.97
CA GLU A 85 24.28 1.64 9.32
C GLU A 85 24.33 1.54 7.78
N GLU A 86 25.23 0.69 7.24
CA GLU A 86 25.31 0.42 5.80
C GLU A 86 24.06 -0.31 5.24
N SER A 87 23.34 -1.09 6.03
CA SER A 87 22.16 -1.82 5.56
C SER A 87 20.87 -1.01 5.63
N TYR A 88 20.84 0.10 6.35
CA TYR A 88 19.67 0.98 6.43
C TYR A 88 19.35 1.61 5.07
N HIS A 89 20.38 2.01 4.33
CA HIS A 89 20.25 2.57 2.98
C HIS A 89 20.24 1.53 1.85
N GLN A 90 20.27 0.24 2.19
CA GLN A 90 20.23 -0.84 1.19
C GLN A 90 18.81 -1.37 0.91
N ARG A 91 17.81 -0.91 1.64
CA ARG A 91 16.41 -1.31 1.44
C ARG A 91 15.56 -0.09 1.24
N LEU A 92 14.66 -0.17 0.28
CA LEU A 92 13.72 0.88 -0.07
C LEU A 92 12.35 0.26 -0.32
N HIS A 93 11.39 0.55 0.53
CA HIS A 93 10.02 0.14 0.34
C HIS A 93 9.21 1.30 -0.24
N LEU A 94 8.76 1.14 -1.46
CA LEU A 94 7.90 2.08 -2.17
C LEU A 94 6.46 1.59 -2.17
N ALA A 95 5.52 2.50 -2.01
CA ALA A 95 4.10 2.24 -2.25
C ALA A 95 3.60 3.16 -3.36
N ALA A 96 2.81 2.64 -4.29
CA ALA A 96 2.35 3.42 -5.43
C ALA A 96 0.89 3.13 -5.78
N SER A 97 0.18 4.19 -6.19
CA SER A 97 -1.12 4.03 -6.84
C SER A 97 -0.96 3.32 -8.19
N LEU A 98 -2.06 2.72 -8.65
CA LEU A 98 -2.00 1.73 -9.72
C LEU A 98 -1.35 2.25 -11.00
N THR A 99 -1.78 3.41 -11.51
CA THR A 99 -1.21 3.95 -12.77
C THR A 99 0.28 4.27 -12.61
N ILE A 100 0.67 4.88 -11.49
CA ILE A 100 2.09 5.21 -11.26
C ILE A 100 2.91 3.93 -11.11
N GLY A 101 2.40 2.95 -10.35
CA GLY A 101 3.10 1.69 -10.09
C GLY A 101 3.28 0.81 -11.33
N THR A 102 2.33 0.87 -12.29
CA THR A 102 2.38 0.01 -13.49
C THR A 102 2.97 0.71 -14.72
N GLU A 103 2.75 2.02 -14.88
CA GLU A 103 3.08 2.72 -16.13
C GLU A 103 4.27 3.69 -15.98
N VAL A 104 4.60 4.13 -14.74
CA VAL A 104 5.67 5.11 -14.52
C VAL A 104 6.87 4.48 -13.83
N LEU A 105 6.65 3.93 -12.65
CA LEU A 105 7.76 3.44 -11.81
C LEU A 105 8.62 2.33 -12.43
N PRO A 106 8.13 1.39 -13.26
CA PRO A 106 8.99 0.34 -13.81
C PRO A 106 10.22 0.86 -14.53
N LYS A 107 10.07 1.92 -15.35
CA LYS A 107 11.18 2.55 -16.06
C LYS A 107 12.13 3.28 -15.10
N ILE A 108 11.57 3.95 -14.11
CA ILE A 108 12.33 4.69 -13.09
C ILE A 108 13.14 3.73 -12.23
N LEU A 109 12.55 2.61 -11.81
CA LEU A 109 13.22 1.58 -11.03
C LEU A 109 14.34 0.89 -11.79
N ALA A 110 14.22 0.76 -13.12
CA ALA A 110 15.31 0.27 -13.95
C ALA A 110 16.53 1.20 -13.92
N LYS A 111 16.33 2.54 -13.92
CA LYS A 111 17.41 3.53 -13.75
C LYS A 111 17.99 3.47 -12.33
N ILE A 112 17.14 3.42 -11.30
CA ILE A 112 17.55 3.31 -9.89
C ILE A 112 18.40 2.05 -9.66
N ALA A 113 18.03 0.92 -10.25
CA ALA A 113 18.80 -0.32 -10.12
C ALA A 113 20.21 -0.22 -10.74
N GLN A 114 20.40 0.63 -11.76
CA GLN A 114 21.71 0.91 -12.35
C GLN A 114 22.57 1.82 -11.45
N ASP A 115 21.94 2.86 -10.86
CA ASP A 115 22.65 3.82 -10.02
C ASP A 115 22.95 3.27 -8.61
N TYR A 116 22.10 2.39 -8.12
CA TYR A 116 22.17 1.79 -6.77
C TYR A 116 22.08 0.25 -6.85
N PRO A 117 23.12 -0.45 -7.37
CA PRO A 117 23.04 -1.90 -7.61
C PRO A 117 22.91 -2.74 -6.33
N GLN A 118 23.20 -2.17 -5.16
CA GLN A 118 23.05 -2.84 -3.85
C GLN A 118 21.66 -2.58 -3.22
N LEU A 119 20.85 -1.67 -3.79
CA LEU A 119 19.58 -1.28 -3.24
C LEU A 119 18.51 -2.35 -3.50
N GLN A 120 17.95 -2.92 -2.45
CA GLN A 120 16.82 -3.84 -2.52
C GLN A 120 15.53 -3.03 -2.49
N VAL A 121 14.84 -2.96 -3.63
CA VAL A 121 13.57 -2.24 -3.74
C VAL A 121 12.40 -3.20 -3.63
N THR A 122 11.46 -2.87 -2.74
CA THR A 122 10.14 -3.49 -2.67
C THR A 122 9.11 -2.48 -3.15
N LEU A 123 8.25 -2.84 -4.10
CA LEU A 123 7.16 -2.00 -4.58
C LEU A 123 5.82 -2.65 -4.23
N THR A 124 5.02 -1.95 -3.43
CA THR A 124 3.62 -2.29 -3.15
C THR A 124 2.71 -1.43 -4.01
N ILE A 125 1.80 -2.04 -4.76
CA ILE A 125 0.81 -1.34 -5.60
C ILE A 125 -0.57 -1.49 -4.96
N CYS A 126 -1.20 -0.34 -4.66
CA CYS A 126 -2.53 -0.26 -4.04
C CYS A 126 -3.22 1.05 -4.45
N ASN A 127 -4.34 1.44 -3.85
CA ASN A 127 -4.94 2.73 -4.19
C ASN A 127 -4.30 3.89 -3.40
N SER A 128 -4.61 5.14 -3.77
CA SER A 128 -3.94 6.32 -3.20
C SER A 128 -4.19 6.50 -1.70
N ASP A 129 -5.36 6.09 -1.18
CA ASP A 129 -5.63 6.16 0.26
C ASP A 129 -4.86 5.10 1.03
N GLU A 130 -4.74 3.90 0.47
CA GLU A 130 -3.92 2.83 1.05
C GLU A 130 -2.43 3.21 1.04
N VAL A 131 -1.93 3.83 -0.05
CA VAL A 131 -0.55 4.39 -0.09
C VAL A 131 -0.34 5.38 1.05
N ALA A 132 -1.27 6.32 1.24
CA ALA A 132 -1.18 7.30 2.32
C ALA A 132 -1.18 6.63 3.70
N ALA A 133 -2.03 5.63 3.91
CA ALA A 133 -2.09 4.86 5.16
C ALA A 133 -0.78 4.10 5.43
N LEU A 134 -0.18 3.46 4.42
CA LEU A 134 1.13 2.81 4.54
C LEU A 134 2.22 3.81 4.94
N MET A 135 2.20 5.02 4.36
CA MET A 135 3.13 6.10 4.71
C MET A 135 2.95 6.59 6.15
N GLU A 136 1.71 6.83 6.58
CA GLU A 136 1.40 7.31 7.94
C GLU A 136 1.77 6.27 9.00
N ASN A 137 1.58 4.98 8.71
CA ASN A 137 1.96 3.87 9.58
C ASN A 137 3.44 3.47 9.48
N SER A 138 4.27 4.22 8.73
CA SER A 138 5.70 3.91 8.50
C SER A 138 5.94 2.51 7.93
N GLN A 139 4.99 1.98 7.15
CA GLN A 139 5.09 0.68 6.49
C GLN A 139 5.74 0.76 5.11
N CYS A 140 6.00 1.95 4.60
CA CYS A 140 6.84 2.20 3.43
C CYS A 140 7.64 3.50 3.59
N ASP A 141 8.67 3.65 2.76
CA ASP A 141 9.58 4.78 2.82
C ASP A 141 9.07 5.97 2.00
N LEU A 142 8.65 5.74 0.78
CA LEU A 142 8.12 6.76 -0.11
C LEU A 142 6.82 6.27 -0.75
N GLY A 143 5.87 7.19 -0.92
CA GLY A 143 4.58 6.91 -1.54
C GLY A 143 4.39 7.70 -2.85
N PHE A 144 3.63 7.13 -3.79
CA PHE A 144 3.30 7.75 -5.07
C PHE A 144 1.78 7.72 -5.27
N VAL A 145 1.17 8.89 -5.44
CA VAL A 145 -0.28 9.04 -5.43
C VAL A 145 -0.79 9.85 -6.62
N GLU A 146 -2.03 9.59 -7.01
CA GLU A 146 -2.71 10.17 -8.18
C GLU A 146 -3.74 11.23 -7.81
N LYS A 147 -3.82 11.59 -6.52
CA LYS A 147 -4.70 12.63 -5.99
C LYS A 147 -4.02 13.37 -4.84
N THR A 148 -4.55 14.52 -4.48
CA THR A 148 -4.09 15.25 -3.31
C THR A 148 -4.39 14.45 -2.04
N ILE A 149 -3.38 14.29 -1.19
CA ILE A 149 -3.50 13.68 0.14
C ILE A 149 -3.46 14.80 1.17
N PHE A 150 -4.50 14.87 1.98
CA PHE A 150 -4.58 15.81 3.10
C PHE A 150 -4.08 15.11 4.37
N SER A 151 -2.84 15.40 4.75
CA SER A 151 -2.21 14.86 5.97
C SER A 151 -1.34 15.91 6.63
N HIS A 152 -1.33 15.96 7.95
CA HIS A 152 -0.42 16.80 8.72
C HIS A 152 0.98 16.19 8.83
N HIS A 153 1.11 14.88 8.57
CA HIS A 153 2.35 14.11 8.74
C HIS A 153 3.10 13.84 7.44
N LEU A 154 2.46 14.10 6.30
CA LEU A 154 3.05 13.86 4.99
C LEU A 154 3.21 15.17 4.22
N LYS A 155 4.25 15.23 3.41
CA LYS A 155 4.49 16.28 2.42
C LYS A 155 4.38 15.69 1.04
N SER A 156 3.92 16.49 0.09
CA SER A 156 3.72 16.10 -1.29
C SER A 156 4.66 16.90 -2.19
N ARG A 157 5.29 16.22 -3.14
CA ARG A 157 6.09 16.80 -4.20
C ARG A 157 5.50 16.42 -5.55
N LEU A 158 5.16 17.41 -6.36
CA LEU A 158 4.64 17.21 -7.69
C LEU A 158 5.68 16.50 -8.58
N LEU A 159 5.26 15.45 -9.26
CA LEU A 159 6.08 14.70 -10.21
C LEU A 159 5.77 15.11 -11.65
N CYS A 160 4.56 14.88 -12.10
CA CYS A 160 4.11 15.20 -13.46
C CYS A 160 2.59 15.31 -13.52
N GLN A 161 2.11 15.76 -14.67
CA GLN A 161 0.69 15.75 -15.03
C GLN A 161 0.32 14.43 -15.71
N ASP A 162 -0.95 14.08 -15.63
CA ASP A 162 -1.56 12.92 -16.25
C ASP A 162 -2.90 13.30 -16.89
N ARG A 163 -2.99 13.19 -18.21
CA ARG A 163 -4.21 13.44 -18.94
C ARG A 163 -5.11 12.23 -18.88
N LEU A 164 -6.40 12.49 -18.83
CA LEU A 164 -7.41 11.44 -18.85
C LEU A 164 -8.00 11.29 -20.26
N ILE A 165 -8.32 10.06 -20.59
CA ILE A 165 -9.05 9.67 -21.78
C ILE A 165 -10.38 9.06 -21.38
N LYS A 166 -11.40 9.31 -22.21
CA LYS A 166 -12.69 8.65 -22.12
C LYS A 166 -12.79 7.57 -23.19
N ILE A 167 -13.18 6.39 -22.79
CA ILE A 167 -13.48 5.25 -23.66
C ILE A 167 -14.97 4.98 -23.58
N THR A 168 -15.61 4.90 -24.74
CA THR A 168 -17.04 4.64 -24.87
C THR A 168 -17.23 3.42 -25.77
N THR A 169 -17.65 2.31 -25.21
CA THR A 169 -17.87 1.06 -25.96
C THR A 169 -19.34 0.72 -26.11
N ALA A 170 -20.19 1.33 -25.30
CA ALA A 170 -21.64 1.15 -25.33
C ALA A 170 -22.32 2.53 -25.30
N PRO A 171 -22.33 3.29 -26.42
CA PRO A 171 -22.78 4.69 -26.44
C PRO A 171 -24.26 4.85 -26.06
N ASP A 172 -25.09 3.85 -26.36
CA ASP A 172 -26.53 3.87 -26.06
C ASP A 172 -26.85 3.49 -24.62
N LEU A 173 -25.84 3.04 -23.85
CA LEU A 173 -25.98 2.62 -22.46
C LEU A 173 -25.19 3.56 -21.55
N ASN A 174 -25.86 4.09 -20.53
CA ASN A 174 -25.19 4.89 -19.52
C ASN A 174 -24.58 4.00 -18.41
N HIS A 175 -23.82 2.98 -18.86
CA HIS A 175 -23.12 2.03 -18.00
C HIS A 175 -21.67 2.48 -17.82
N TRP A 176 -21.16 2.45 -16.59
CA TRP A 176 -19.82 2.90 -16.27
C TRP A 176 -19.03 1.85 -15.49
N ILE A 177 -17.80 1.67 -15.89
CA ILE A 177 -16.81 0.87 -15.18
C ILE A 177 -15.90 1.84 -14.44
N ILE A 178 -15.90 1.78 -13.12
CA ILE A 178 -15.17 2.71 -12.28
C ILE A 178 -14.23 1.99 -11.32
N ARG A 179 -13.32 2.75 -10.75
CA ARG A 179 -12.41 2.24 -9.71
C ARG A 179 -13.10 2.24 -8.34
N GLU A 180 -12.50 1.49 -7.44
CA GLU A 180 -12.91 1.37 -6.04
C GLU A 180 -12.67 2.67 -5.26
N GLN A 181 -13.30 2.75 -4.08
CA GLN A 181 -13.09 3.84 -3.13
C GLN A 181 -11.59 3.96 -2.76
N GLY A 182 -11.10 5.19 -2.63
CA GLY A 182 -9.69 5.49 -2.34
C GLY A 182 -8.81 5.68 -3.57
N SER A 183 -9.27 5.25 -4.77
CA SER A 183 -8.55 5.46 -6.03
C SER A 183 -8.56 6.92 -6.47
N GLY A 184 -7.42 7.42 -6.95
CA GLY A 184 -7.34 8.74 -7.59
C GLY A 184 -8.13 8.82 -8.90
N LEU A 185 -8.26 7.70 -9.62
CA LEU A 185 -9.08 7.64 -10.84
C LEU A 185 -10.58 7.70 -10.53
N LEU A 186 -11.03 7.09 -9.43
CA LEU A 186 -12.42 7.24 -8.98
C LEU A 186 -12.73 8.71 -8.68
N PHE A 187 -11.86 9.39 -7.93
CA PHE A 187 -12.02 10.81 -7.63
C PHE A 187 -12.18 11.66 -8.91
N ALA A 188 -11.33 11.41 -9.90
CA ALA A 188 -11.41 12.09 -11.19
C ALA A 188 -12.70 11.74 -11.96
N THR A 189 -13.15 10.48 -11.90
CA THR A 189 -14.40 10.02 -12.54
C THR A 189 -15.62 10.67 -11.90
N GLN A 190 -15.65 10.78 -10.58
CA GLN A 190 -16.74 11.47 -9.87
C GLN A 190 -16.81 12.95 -10.25
N ASN A 191 -15.66 13.64 -10.26
CA ASN A 191 -15.59 15.03 -10.73
C ASN A 191 -16.09 15.19 -12.19
N TYR A 192 -15.77 14.23 -13.05
CA TYR A 192 -16.28 14.19 -14.42
C TYR A 192 -17.79 14.01 -14.47
N PHE A 193 -18.36 13.13 -13.65
CA PHE A 193 -19.81 12.93 -13.56
C PHE A 193 -20.52 14.19 -13.08
N ASP A 194 -20.03 14.80 -12.00
CA ASP A 194 -20.63 16.00 -11.40
C ASP A 194 -20.60 17.17 -12.40
N THR A 195 -19.47 17.41 -13.04
CA THR A 195 -19.30 18.51 -14.01
C THR A 195 -20.18 18.33 -15.25
N ASN A 196 -20.34 17.10 -15.74
CA ASN A 196 -21.13 16.81 -16.94
C ASN A 196 -22.56 16.36 -16.62
N ARG A 197 -22.99 16.39 -15.36
CA ARG A 197 -24.31 15.97 -14.90
C ARG A 197 -24.68 14.54 -15.33
N ILE A 198 -23.69 13.66 -15.30
CA ILE A 198 -23.86 12.24 -15.64
C ILE A 198 -24.38 11.50 -14.42
N VAL A 199 -25.51 10.83 -14.56
CA VAL A 199 -26.07 9.91 -13.58
C VAL A 199 -26.03 8.52 -14.20
N PRO A 200 -25.07 7.67 -13.86
CA PRO A 200 -24.97 6.33 -14.42
C PRO A 200 -26.20 5.48 -14.10
N GLU A 201 -26.71 4.73 -15.07
CA GLU A 201 -27.77 3.73 -14.86
C GLU A 201 -27.24 2.47 -14.19
N HIS A 202 -26.02 2.06 -14.60
CA HIS A 202 -25.33 0.94 -14.01
C HIS A 202 -23.86 1.27 -13.75
N ILE A 203 -23.35 0.83 -12.60
CA ILE A 203 -21.95 0.99 -12.21
C ILE A 203 -21.37 -0.38 -11.92
N LEU A 204 -20.24 -0.69 -12.57
CA LEU A 204 -19.39 -1.81 -12.24
C LEU A 204 -18.11 -1.27 -11.59
N THR A 205 -17.86 -1.65 -10.34
CA THR A 205 -16.67 -1.22 -9.59
C THR A 205 -15.61 -2.30 -9.63
N VAL A 206 -14.39 -1.93 -9.99
CA VAL A 206 -13.21 -2.81 -10.00
C VAL A 206 -12.00 -2.13 -9.37
N ASN A 207 -11.06 -2.90 -8.87
CA ASN A 207 -9.84 -2.38 -8.22
C ASN A 207 -8.58 -2.48 -9.10
N ASN A 208 -8.75 -2.69 -10.40
CA ASN A 208 -7.64 -2.92 -11.34
C ASN A 208 -7.93 -2.28 -12.69
N ASN A 209 -6.95 -1.52 -13.26
CA ASN A 209 -7.11 -0.88 -14.56
C ASN A 209 -7.07 -1.89 -15.72
N ASP A 210 -6.34 -2.99 -15.59
CA ASP A 210 -6.35 -4.05 -16.61
C ASP A 210 -7.72 -4.71 -16.72
N ALA A 211 -8.40 -4.90 -15.58
CA ALA A 211 -9.79 -5.37 -15.59
C ALA A 211 -10.73 -4.39 -16.30
N ILE A 212 -10.56 -3.07 -16.09
CA ILE A 212 -11.32 -2.04 -16.84
C ILE A 212 -11.07 -2.21 -18.33
N ILE A 213 -9.82 -2.31 -18.77
CA ILE A 213 -9.46 -2.46 -20.18
C ILE A 213 -10.10 -3.71 -20.79
N HIS A 214 -10.04 -4.85 -20.11
CA HIS A 214 -10.67 -6.09 -20.57
C HIS A 214 -12.19 -5.97 -20.68
N LEU A 215 -12.84 -5.36 -19.69
CA LEU A 215 -14.29 -5.12 -19.70
C LEU A 215 -14.72 -4.18 -20.84
N LEU A 216 -13.91 -3.17 -21.13
CA LEU A 216 -14.15 -2.27 -22.28
C LEU A 216 -14.05 -3.05 -23.60
N HIS A 217 -13.09 -3.95 -23.78
CA HIS A 217 -12.99 -4.80 -24.97
C HIS A 217 -14.20 -5.75 -25.13
N LEU A 218 -14.88 -6.07 -24.02
CA LEU A 218 -16.13 -6.84 -24.02
C LEU A 218 -17.37 -5.96 -24.18
N ASN A 219 -17.23 -4.67 -24.48
CA ASN A 219 -18.31 -3.68 -24.64
C ASN A 219 -19.22 -3.56 -23.40
N MET A 220 -18.65 -3.65 -22.20
CA MET A 220 -19.40 -3.63 -20.94
C MET A 220 -19.79 -2.23 -20.45
N GLY A 221 -19.36 -1.15 -21.13
CA GLY A 221 -19.72 0.22 -20.73
C GLY A 221 -18.67 1.26 -21.10
N ASN A 222 -18.68 2.34 -20.35
CA ASN A 222 -17.79 3.49 -20.51
C ASN A 222 -16.82 3.56 -19.34
N ALA A 223 -15.64 4.13 -19.54
CA ALA A 223 -14.69 4.38 -18.45
C ALA A 223 -13.81 5.60 -18.73
N LEU A 224 -13.23 6.15 -17.68
CA LEU A 224 -12.07 7.02 -17.76
C LEU A 224 -10.81 6.22 -17.44
N LEU A 225 -9.72 6.51 -18.15
CA LEU A 225 -8.39 5.97 -17.87
C LEU A 225 -7.34 7.06 -18.06
N SER A 226 -6.13 6.83 -17.55
CA SER A 226 -4.96 7.61 -17.88
C SER A 226 -4.57 7.42 -19.35
N GLU A 227 -4.10 8.47 -20.01
CA GLU A 227 -3.53 8.38 -21.35
C GLU A 227 -2.35 7.40 -21.43
N ARG A 228 -1.71 7.09 -20.30
CA ARG A 228 -0.59 6.15 -20.22
C ARG A 228 -0.97 4.72 -20.59
N TYR A 229 -2.27 4.38 -20.58
CA TYR A 229 -2.79 3.07 -21.00
C TYR A 229 -3.13 3.00 -22.52
N ILE A 230 -2.95 4.08 -23.30
CA ILE A 230 -3.30 4.10 -24.73
C ILE A 230 -2.63 2.94 -25.49
N HIS A 231 -1.39 2.61 -25.18
CA HIS A 231 -0.65 1.52 -25.82
C HIS A 231 -1.27 0.12 -25.62
N ARG A 232 -2.20 -0.02 -24.65
CA ARG A 232 -2.95 -1.27 -24.38
C ARG A 232 -4.36 -1.27 -24.97
N LEU A 233 -4.78 -0.15 -25.57
CA LEU A 233 -6.12 -0.02 -26.12
C LEU A 233 -6.12 -0.30 -27.63
N THR A 234 -7.04 -1.15 -28.05
CA THR A 234 -7.36 -1.37 -29.47
C THR A 234 -8.71 -0.77 -29.86
N ILE A 235 -9.36 -0.08 -28.91
CA ILE A 235 -10.67 0.56 -29.05
C ILE A 235 -10.52 2.08 -29.08
N PRO A 236 -11.44 2.80 -29.76
CA PRO A 236 -11.40 4.26 -29.84
C PRO A 236 -11.53 4.91 -28.47
N PHE A 237 -10.83 6.02 -28.31
CA PHE A 237 -10.91 6.87 -27.11
C PHE A 237 -10.92 8.35 -27.51
N THR A 238 -11.27 9.21 -26.58
CA THR A 238 -11.20 10.67 -26.70
C THR A 238 -10.45 11.26 -25.51
N TYR A 239 -9.56 12.21 -25.77
CA TYR A 239 -8.93 12.98 -24.68
C TYR A 239 -9.96 13.85 -23.99
N LEU A 240 -9.89 13.90 -22.68
CA LEU A 240 -10.64 14.89 -21.91
C LEU A 240 -9.94 16.26 -21.99
N PRO A 241 -10.71 17.36 -21.86
CA PRO A 241 -10.16 18.71 -21.76
C PRO A 241 -9.18 18.85 -20.57
N ASP A 242 -8.28 19.84 -20.65
CA ASP A 242 -7.19 20.03 -19.68
C ASP A 242 -7.64 20.26 -18.23
N ASN A 243 -8.87 20.74 -18.02
CA ASN A 243 -9.46 20.87 -16.68
C ASN A 243 -9.71 19.52 -15.97
N TYR A 244 -9.57 18.39 -16.66
CA TYR A 244 -9.60 17.04 -16.08
C TYR A 244 -8.21 16.43 -15.93
N THR A 245 -7.16 17.19 -16.18
CA THR A 245 -5.79 16.75 -15.90
C THR A 245 -5.59 16.58 -14.41
N ARG A 246 -5.01 15.47 -14.02
CA ARG A 246 -4.66 15.19 -12.63
C ARG A 246 -3.14 15.24 -12.43
N HIS A 247 -2.71 15.20 -11.19
CA HIS A 247 -1.31 15.31 -10.83
C HIS A 247 -0.84 14.04 -10.15
N PHE A 248 0.31 13.53 -10.59
CA PHE A 248 1.04 12.50 -9.88
C PHE A 248 2.00 13.15 -8.91
N SER A 249 2.02 12.68 -7.69
CA SER A 249 2.85 13.23 -6.63
C SER A 249 3.58 12.13 -5.86
N LEU A 250 4.80 12.43 -5.45
CA LEU A 250 5.54 11.69 -4.45
C LEU A 250 5.15 12.25 -3.07
N ILE A 251 4.83 11.38 -2.12
CA ILE A 251 4.59 11.72 -0.73
C ILE A 251 5.69 11.16 0.16
N HIS A 252 6.11 11.95 1.14
CA HIS A 252 7.17 11.59 2.07
C HIS A 252 6.92 12.20 3.46
N ARG A 253 7.56 11.68 4.49
CA ARG A 253 7.57 12.29 5.83
C ARG A 253 8.57 13.45 5.85
N PRO A 254 8.27 14.58 6.55
CA PRO A 254 9.16 15.75 6.60
C PRO A 254 10.61 15.43 7.00
N ARG A 255 10.78 14.56 8.01
CA ARG A 255 12.11 14.16 8.52
C ARG A 255 12.99 13.43 7.48
N GLN A 256 12.40 12.85 6.44
CA GLN A 256 13.18 12.19 5.40
C GLN A 256 14.03 13.15 4.58
N LEU A 257 13.64 14.42 4.47
CA LEU A 257 14.48 15.43 3.81
C LEU A 257 15.66 15.90 4.67
N GLU A 258 15.66 15.60 5.96
CA GLU A 258 16.81 15.87 6.86
C GLU A 258 17.92 14.83 6.65
N ASP A 259 17.59 13.66 6.10
CA ASP A 259 18.53 12.61 5.72
C ASP A 259 19.04 12.86 4.30
N PRO A 260 20.36 13.10 4.10
CA PRO A 260 20.93 13.39 2.79
C PRO A 260 20.70 12.26 1.75
N TYR A 261 20.60 11.01 2.19
CA TYR A 261 20.31 9.88 1.32
C TYR A 261 18.89 9.99 0.74
N TYR A 262 17.87 10.16 1.59
CA TYR A 262 16.49 10.30 1.15
C TYR A 262 16.26 11.58 0.35
N ALA A 263 16.87 12.69 0.74
CA ALA A 263 16.80 13.94 0.00
C ALA A 263 17.30 13.76 -1.45
N LYS A 264 18.48 13.15 -1.61
CA LYS A 264 19.06 12.84 -2.92
C LYS A 264 18.18 11.87 -3.72
N LEU A 265 17.68 10.81 -3.09
CA LEU A 265 16.82 9.80 -3.73
C LEU A 265 15.51 10.41 -4.24
N ILE A 266 14.86 11.25 -3.43
CA ILE A 266 13.63 11.96 -3.79
C ILE A 266 13.88 12.88 -4.99
N ASP A 267 15.01 13.61 -5.01
CA ASP A 267 15.40 14.46 -6.13
C ASP A 267 15.61 13.65 -7.40
N GLN A 268 16.33 12.55 -7.32
CA GLN A 268 16.57 11.67 -8.47
C GLN A 268 15.29 11.05 -9.00
N LEU A 269 14.44 10.49 -8.14
CA LEU A 269 13.15 9.93 -8.52
C LEU A 269 12.27 10.97 -9.22
N THR A 270 12.24 12.21 -8.69
CA THR A 270 11.50 13.32 -9.28
C THR A 270 12.04 13.65 -10.68
N THR A 271 13.36 13.78 -10.82
CA THR A 271 14.01 14.09 -12.10
C THR A 271 13.73 13.00 -13.14
N TYR A 272 13.86 11.72 -12.77
CA TYR A 272 13.61 10.61 -13.70
C TYR A 272 12.16 10.53 -14.18
N VAL A 273 11.19 10.85 -13.32
CA VAL A 273 9.78 10.93 -13.73
C VAL A 273 9.57 12.09 -14.71
N GLN A 274 10.18 13.24 -14.47
CA GLN A 274 10.05 14.41 -15.34
C GLN A 274 10.70 14.18 -16.71
N GLU A 275 11.84 13.50 -16.77
CA GLU A 275 12.50 13.12 -18.02
C GLU A 275 11.72 12.10 -18.87
N ASP A 276 11.00 11.15 -18.20
CA ASP A 276 10.17 10.13 -18.88
C ASP A 276 8.79 10.66 -19.30
N THR A 277 8.44 11.86 -18.85
CA THR A 277 7.17 12.48 -19.22
C THR A 277 7.36 13.26 -20.53
N PRO A 278 6.65 12.91 -21.62
CA PRO A 278 6.73 13.68 -22.85
C PRO A 278 6.37 15.14 -22.57
N THR A 279 7.22 16.05 -23.03
CA THR A 279 6.90 17.49 -23.03
C THR A 279 5.65 17.71 -23.88
N PRO A 280 4.67 18.49 -23.45
CA PRO A 280 3.40 18.70 -24.14
C PRO A 280 3.57 19.28 -25.57
#